data_b1d9a82617897cca3975443ca6cbe811
#
_entry.id   b1d9a82617897cca3975443ca6cbe811
#
_cell.length_a   1.000
_cell.length_b   1.000
_cell.length_c   1.000
_cell.angle_alpha   90.00
_cell.angle_beta   90.00
_cell.angle_gamma   90.00
#
_symmetry.space_group_name_H-M   'P 1'
#
loop_
_entity.id
_entity.type
_entity.pdbx_description
1 polymer ?
#
loop_
_entity_poly.entity_id
_entity_poly.type
_entity_poly.pdbx_seq_one_letter_code
_entity_poly.pdbx_strand_id
1 'polypeptide(L)'
;MKKTVFLASSLLMMFLSWTSIAHAQNMGEMAGSEENTLNKLMSMLNTMTDAQKEYARANWLVVPKEYVNHHDHPSSFVIFPNPTPDTQKGNECAACSSAYLLRFYGEDVDGVSLYHQPSFPCKYGDGAYPRCFKVLFEEQYKNYTTEYFTGTTDDLRNAVSKGIPVIALVFTGKTLHYVPVVGYDETHIFIQDSVEKYRNAKDNKGYNEALDINTFDRMWNIPIEACQRLFVVVKKQ
;
A
#
# COMPACT_ATOMS: atom_id res chain seq x y z
N MET A 1 -3.89 -23.68 -22.02
CA MET A 1 -3.82 -23.22 -20.63
C MET A 1 -3.21 -21.81 -20.45
N LYS A 2 -2.07 -21.45 -21.10
CA LYS A 2 -1.44 -20.11 -20.95
C LYS A 2 -2.32 -18.92 -21.38
N LYS A 3 -3.17 -19.06 -22.41
CA LYS A 3 -4.02 -17.95 -22.91
C LYS A 3 -5.17 -17.54 -21.97
N THR A 4 -5.74 -18.49 -21.23
CA THR A 4 -6.89 -18.23 -20.35
C THR A 4 -6.45 -17.57 -19.03
N VAL A 5 -5.28 -17.90 -18.54
CA VAL A 5 -4.66 -17.26 -17.39
C VAL A 5 -4.29 -15.80 -17.72
N PHE A 6 -3.82 -15.56 -18.95
CA PHE A 6 -3.46 -14.23 -19.45
C PHE A 6 -4.68 -13.29 -19.53
N LEU A 7 -5.85 -13.80 -19.92
CA LEU A 7 -7.09 -13.00 -19.97
C LEU A 7 -7.60 -12.60 -18.58
N ALA A 8 -7.56 -13.49 -17.62
CA ALA A 8 -8.02 -13.18 -16.26
C ALA A 8 -7.06 -12.21 -15.55
N SER A 9 -5.78 -12.36 -15.78
CA SER A 9 -4.78 -11.43 -15.30
C SER A 9 -4.97 -10.05 -15.95
N SER A 10 -5.18 -9.97 -17.26
CA SER A 10 -5.43 -8.72 -17.97
C SER A 10 -6.69 -7.99 -17.49
N LEU A 11 -7.74 -8.73 -17.11
CA LEU A 11 -8.97 -8.14 -16.58
C LEU A 11 -8.80 -7.57 -15.16
N LEU A 12 -8.15 -8.28 -14.26
CA LEU A 12 -7.84 -7.78 -12.92
C LEU A 12 -6.98 -6.50 -12.99
N MET A 13 -6.20 -6.34 -14.04
CA MET A 13 -5.27 -5.26 -14.30
C MET A 13 -5.87 -4.02 -14.93
N MET A 14 -6.87 -4.17 -15.79
CA MET A 14 -7.55 -2.99 -16.34
C MET A 14 -8.18 -2.12 -15.26
N PHE A 15 -8.41 -2.69 -14.06
CA PHE A 15 -8.93 -1.94 -12.93
C PHE A 15 -7.85 -1.28 -12.06
N LEU A 16 -6.63 -1.77 -12.07
CA LEU A 16 -5.52 -1.15 -11.37
C LEU A 16 -4.84 -0.04 -12.20
N SER A 17 -5.02 -0.06 -13.54
CA SER A 17 -4.31 0.82 -14.48
C SER A 17 -5.11 2.01 -15.01
N TRP A 18 -6.41 2.09 -14.78
CA TRP A 18 -7.28 3.00 -15.55
C TRP A 18 -7.63 4.33 -14.90
N THR A 19 -6.88 4.84 -13.94
CA THR A 19 -7.24 6.15 -13.34
C THR A 19 -6.08 7.04 -12.90
N SER A 20 -4.97 7.04 -13.60
CA SER A 20 -3.89 7.98 -13.26
C SER A 20 -4.09 9.40 -13.81
N ILE A 21 -5.18 9.71 -14.48
CA ILE A 21 -5.41 11.07 -14.99
C ILE A 21 -6.86 11.47 -14.71
N ALA A 22 -7.02 12.40 -13.84
CA ALA A 22 -8.14 13.31 -13.60
C ALA A 22 -8.83 13.25 -12.24
N HIS A 23 -8.58 14.29 -11.50
CA HIS A 23 -9.48 15.07 -10.67
C HIS A 23 -9.88 14.59 -9.28
N ALA A 24 -9.15 15.11 -8.34
CA ALA A 24 -9.67 15.50 -7.04
C ALA A 24 -10.55 16.76 -7.18
N GLN A 25 -11.81 16.60 -7.58
CA GLN A 25 -12.84 17.61 -7.39
C GLN A 25 -14.11 16.92 -6.90
N ASN A 26 -14.63 17.40 -5.77
CA ASN A 26 -15.89 17.10 -5.09
C ASN A 26 -15.99 15.80 -4.29
N MET A 27 -15.74 15.93 -2.99
CA MET A 27 -16.00 14.91 -1.96
C MET A 27 -17.49 14.53 -1.81
N GLY A 28 -18.42 15.22 -2.44
CA GLY A 28 -19.87 14.98 -2.31
C GLY A 28 -20.45 13.96 -3.31
N GLU A 29 -19.78 13.71 -4.44
CA GLU A 29 -20.26 12.76 -5.47
C GLU A 29 -19.63 11.36 -5.39
N MET A 30 -18.74 11.13 -4.40
CA MET A 30 -17.88 9.95 -4.36
C MET A 30 -18.57 8.65 -3.92
N ALA A 31 -19.59 8.70 -3.08
CA ALA A 31 -20.19 7.49 -2.48
C ALA A 31 -20.77 6.50 -3.52
N GLY A 32 -21.43 6.97 -4.55
CA GLY A 32 -22.02 6.09 -5.58
C GLY A 32 -21.01 5.49 -6.57
N SER A 33 -19.86 6.16 -6.81
CA SER A 33 -18.82 5.65 -7.72
C SER A 33 -17.88 4.66 -7.03
N GLU A 34 -17.65 4.80 -5.74
CA GLU A 34 -16.81 3.92 -4.91
C GLU A 34 -17.43 2.53 -4.78
N GLU A 35 -18.74 2.48 -4.45
CA GLU A 35 -19.48 1.23 -4.35
C GLU A 35 -19.47 0.45 -5.68
N ASN A 36 -19.59 1.14 -6.80
CA ASN A 36 -19.57 0.52 -8.13
C ASN A 36 -18.19 -0.08 -8.45
N THR A 37 -17.09 0.56 -8.10
CA THR A 37 -15.72 0.07 -8.38
C THR A 37 -15.38 -1.14 -7.52
N LEU A 38 -15.68 -1.11 -6.22
CA LEU A 38 -15.49 -2.25 -5.33
C LEU A 38 -16.37 -3.44 -5.70
N ASN A 39 -17.66 -3.21 -6.01
CA ASN A 39 -18.59 -4.25 -6.45
C ASN A 39 -18.11 -4.90 -7.75
N LYS A 40 -17.55 -4.14 -8.68
CA LYS A 40 -16.98 -4.65 -9.92
C LYS A 40 -15.74 -5.49 -9.67
N LEU A 41 -14.83 -5.06 -8.78
CA LEU A 41 -13.67 -5.84 -8.37
C LEU A 41 -14.08 -7.15 -7.69
N MET A 42 -15.04 -7.11 -6.77
CA MET A 42 -15.59 -8.29 -6.10
C MET A 42 -16.26 -9.24 -7.08
N SER A 43 -17.04 -8.72 -8.04
CA SER A 43 -17.67 -9.51 -9.10
C SER A 43 -16.62 -10.25 -9.94
N MET A 44 -15.53 -9.59 -10.31
CA MET A 44 -14.44 -10.21 -11.05
C MET A 44 -13.74 -11.31 -10.26
N LEU A 45 -13.43 -11.09 -8.98
CA LEU A 45 -12.84 -12.11 -8.12
C LEU A 45 -13.75 -13.33 -7.95
N ASN A 46 -15.07 -13.11 -7.87
CA ASN A 46 -16.06 -14.17 -7.77
C ASN A 46 -16.21 -14.98 -9.07
N THR A 47 -15.88 -14.41 -10.23
CA THR A 47 -15.90 -15.11 -11.53
C THR A 47 -14.62 -15.86 -11.84
N MET A 48 -13.56 -15.69 -11.06
CA MET A 48 -12.30 -16.44 -11.23
C MET A 48 -12.52 -17.92 -10.96
N THR A 49 -11.97 -18.77 -11.81
CA THR A 49 -11.87 -20.20 -11.58
C THR A 49 -10.92 -20.51 -10.40
N ASP A 50 -11.04 -21.66 -9.77
CA ASP A 50 -10.15 -22.05 -8.68
C ASP A 50 -8.68 -22.07 -9.10
N ALA A 51 -8.38 -22.51 -10.34
CA ALA A 51 -7.03 -22.47 -10.89
C ALA A 51 -6.50 -21.02 -11.03
N GLN A 52 -7.36 -20.07 -11.36
CA GLN A 52 -6.98 -18.65 -11.47
C GLN A 52 -6.75 -18.05 -10.07
N LYS A 53 -7.59 -18.39 -9.09
CA LYS A 53 -7.41 -17.99 -7.69
C LYS A 53 -6.11 -18.57 -7.12
N GLU A 54 -5.84 -19.84 -7.39
CA GLU A 54 -4.60 -20.51 -7.00
C GLU A 54 -3.37 -19.82 -7.59
N TYR A 55 -3.41 -19.52 -8.88
CA TYR A 55 -2.33 -18.79 -9.55
C TYR A 55 -2.11 -17.39 -8.94
N ALA A 56 -3.19 -16.66 -8.65
CA ALA A 56 -3.11 -15.36 -8.02
C ALA A 56 -2.51 -15.44 -6.61
N ARG A 57 -2.94 -16.41 -5.80
CA ARG A 57 -2.38 -16.66 -4.47
C ARG A 57 -0.88 -16.97 -4.53
N ALA A 58 -0.47 -17.82 -5.48
CA ALA A 58 0.92 -18.24 -5.59
C ALA A 58 1.87 -17.12 -6.06
N ASN A 59 1.39 -16.19 -6.89
CA ASN A 59 2.27 -15.25 -7.60
C ASN A 59 2.08 -13.78 -7.24
N TRP A 60 0.91 -13.39 -6.72
CA TRP A 60 0.57 -11.97 -6.54
C TRP A 60 0.13 -11.61 -5.14
N LEU A 61 -0.60 -12.53 -4.50
CA LEU A 61 -1.17 -12.29 -3.19
C LEU A 61 -0.20 -12.77 -2.10
N VAL A 62 -0.50 -12.34 -0.91
CA VAL A 62 0.13 -12.79 0.32
C VAL A 62 -0.96 -13.30 1.24
N VAL A 63 -0.58 -14.16 2.17
CA VAL A 63 -1.47 -14.55 3.27
C VAL A 63 -1.01 -13.75 4.48
N PRO A 64 -1.71 -12.67 4.84
CA PRO A 64 -1.35 -11.89 6.01
C PRO A 64 -1.61 -12.70 7.28
N LYS A 65 -0.79 -12.46 8.29
CA LYS A 65 -1.00 -12.99 9.64
C LYS A 65 -1.83 -11.98 10.44
N GLU A 66 -2.60 -12.44 11.40
CA GLU A 66 -3.15 -11.56 12.41
C GLU A 66 -2.01 -10.93 13.21
N TYR A 67 -2.10 -9.63 13.47
CA TYR A 67 -1.10 -8.95 14.29
C TYR A 67 -1.36 -9.26 15.77
N VAL A 68 -0.42 -9.90 16.42
CA VAL A 68 -0.55 -10.33 17.83
C VAL A 68 0.52 -9.76 18.75
N ASN A 69 1.32 -8.85 18.23
CA ASN A 69 2.47 -8.34 18.97
C ASN A 69 2.13 -7.01 19.67
N HIS A 70 1.12 -7.06 20.52
CA HIS A 70 0.64 -5.91 21.29
C HIS A 70 1.62 -5.52 22.38
N HIS A 71 1.78 -4.23 22.61
CA HIS A 71 2.44 -3.61 23.74
C HIS A 71 1.78 -2.27 24.01
N ASP A 72 1.97 -1.73 25.19
CA ASP A 72 1.53 -0.38 25.48
C ASP A 72 2.22 0.61 24.54
N HIS A 73 1.45 1.49 23.92
CA HIS A 73 1.96 2.53 23.05
C HIS A 73 1.43 3.91 23.47
N PRO A 74 2.16 4.99 23.21
CA PRO A 74 1.70 6.33 23.55
C PRO A 74 0.44 6.73 22.78
N SER A 75 -0.32 7.69 23.28
CA SER A 75 -1.51 8.23 22.60
C SER A 75 -1.17 8.93 21.27
N SER A 76 0.07 9.39 21.11
CA SER A 76 0.59 9.95 19.87
C SER A 76 2.04 9.55 19.65
N PHE A 77 2.41 9.33 18.41
CA PHE A 77 3.76 8.95 18.00
C PHE A 77 4.04 9.38 16.57
N VAL A 78 5.22 9.93 16.31
CA VAL A 78 5.70 10.22 14.96
C VAL A 78 7.15 9.77 14.86
N ILE A 79 7.45 9.00 13.83
CA ILE A 79 8.82 8.60 13.49
C ILE A 79 9.56 9.85 13.02
N PHE A 80 10.76 10.10 13.57
CA PHE A 80 11.59 11.23 13.17
C PHE A 80 13.08 10.91 13.41
N PRO A 81 14.01 11.32 12.51
CA PRO A 81 13.78 11.99 11.22
C PRO A 81 13.22 11.04 10.16
N ASN A 82 12.48 11.59 9.21
CA ASN A 82 11.87 10.86 8.11
C ASN A 82 12.49 11.26 6.76
N PRO A 83 12.68 10.31 5.84
CA PRO A 83 13.01 10.62 4.46
C PRO A 83 11.92 11.48 3.79
N THR A 84 12.29 12.26 2.81
CA THR A 84 11.32 12.93 1.94
C THR A 84 10.65 11.89 1.03
N PRO A 85 9.31 11.87 0.91
CA PRO A 85 8.63 10.96 -0.01
C PRO A 85 8.89 11.36 -1.46
N ASP A 86 8.89 10.37 -2.36
CA ASP A 86 8.90 10.62 -3.79
C ASP A 86 7.55 11.15 -4.26
N THR A 87 7.52 11.80 -5.44
CA THR A 87 6.27 12.07 -6.14
C THR A 87 6.09 11.08 -7.27
N GLN A 88 5.08 10.25 -7.16
CA GLN A 88 4.71 9.35 -8.25
C GLN A 88 4.12 10.13 -9.43
N LYS A 89 4.37 9.64 -10.65
CA LYS A 89 3.85 10.20 -11.90
C LYS A 89 2.68 9.37 -12.47
N GLY A 90 2.54 8.14 -11.99
CA GLY A 90 1.52 7.18 -12.41
C GLY A 90 1.23 6.17 -11.29
N ASN A 91 1.51 4.90 -11.51
CA ASN A 91 1.19 3.82 -10.57
C ASN A 91 2.41 3.30 -9.80
N GLU A 92 3.37 4.19 -9.50
CA GLU A 92 4.62 3.85 -8.81
C GLU A 92 4.47 3.76 -7.28
N CYS A 93 3.25 3.78 -6.73
CA CYS A 93 3.03 3.85 -5.27
C CYS A 93 3.77 2.76 -4.48
N ALA A 94 3.79 1.52 -4.97
CA ALA A 94 4.53 0.43 -4.32
C ALA A 94 6.04 0.69 -4.31
N ALA A 95 6.60 1.18 -5.41
CA ALA A 95 8.02 1.49 -5.52
C ALA A 95 8.38 2.74 -4.70
N CYS A 96 7.55 3.78 -4.72
CA CYS A 96 7.73 4.98 -3.89
C CYS A 96 7.67 4.64 -2.40
N SER A 97 6.73 3.79 -1.98
CA SER A 97 6.64 3.30 -0.60
C SER A 97 7.86 2.44 -0.22
N SER A 98 8.33 1.59 -1.13
CA SER A 98 9.54 0.79 -0.93
C SER A 98 10.78 1.66 -0.81
N ALA A 99 10.97 2.62 -1.72
CA ALA A 99 12.08 3.54 -1.70
C ALA A 99 12.09 4.41 -0.43
N TYR A 100 10.91 4.80 0.05
CA TYR A 100 10.79 5.51 1.33
C TYR A 100 11.37 4.68 2.49
N LEU A 101 11.00 3.40 2.61
CA LEU A 101 11.55 2.51 3.63
C LEU A 101 13.05 2.24 3.43
N LEU A 102 13.51 2.06 2.20
CA LEU A 102 14.92 1.88 1.89
C LEU A 102 15.73 3.11 2.34
N ARG A 103 15.26 4.33 2.04
CA ARG A 103 15.92 5.57 2.53
C ARG A 103 15.84 5.72 4.05
N PHE A 104 14.77 5.27 4.68
CA PHE A 104 14.67 5.22 6.13
C PHE A 104 15.79 4.35 6.74
N TYR A 105 16.18 3.29 6.04
CA TYR A 105 17.29 2.41 6.43
C TYR A 105 18.68 2.86 5.91
N GLY A 106 18.76 4.02 5.24
CA GLY A 106 20.02 4.62 4.79
C GLY A 106 20.44 4.26 3.37
N GLU A 107 19.58 3.61 2.57
CA GLU A 107 19.85 3.36 1.16
C GLU A 107 19.55 4.63 0.33
N ASP A 108 20.29 4.87 -0.74
CA ASP A 108 20.04 5.97 -1.68
C ASP A 108 19.22 5.47 -2.88
N VAL A 109 17.90 5.59 -2.79
CA VAL A 109 16.96 5.03 -3.76
C VAL A 109 15.85 6.04 -4.08
N ASP A 110 15.60 6.28 -5.37
CA ASP A 110 14.46 7.03 -5.89
C ASP A 110 13.36 6.07 -6.34
N GLY A 111 12.12 6.29 -5.87
CA GLY A 111 11.01 5.35 -6.09
C GLY A 111 10.53 5.30 -7.53
N VAL A 112 10.54 6.43 -8.25
CA VAL A 112 10.14 6.47 -9.66
C VAL A 112 11.18 5.72 -10.50
N SER A 113 12.46 5.98 -10.26
CA SER A 113 13.56 5.26 -10.92
C SER A 113 13.54 3.77 -10.59
N LEU A 114 13.29 3.41 -9.33
CA LEU A 114 13.15 2.01 -8.90
C LEU A 114 12.03 1.29 -9.66
N TYR A 115 10.86 1.93 -9.79
CA TYR A 115 9.73 1.35 -10.53
C TYR A 115 10.09 1.07 -11.99
N HIS A 116 10.83 1.94 -12.65
CA HIS A 116 11.17 1.80 -14.05
C HIS A 116 12.31 0.81 -14.33
N GLN A 117 12.98 0.30 -13.30
CA GLN A 117 13.95 -0.76 -13.48
C GLN A 117 13.28 -2.04 -14.01
N PRO A 118 13.89 -2.75 -14.98
CA PRO A 118 13.36 -4.04 -15.46
C PRO A 118 13.23 -5.10 -14.37
N SER A 119 14.07 -4.98 -13.33
CA SER A 119 14.10 -5.89 -12.18
C SER A 119 13.03 -5.59 -11.12
N PHE A 120 12.28 -4.46 -11.21
CA PHE A 120 11.25 -4.18 -10.20
C PHE A 120 10.20 -5.30 -10.20
N PRO A 121 9.97 -5.95 -9.04
CA PRO A 121 9.24 -7.22 -9.02
C PRO A 121 7.72 -7.03 -9.11
N CYS A 122 7.06 -8.10 -9.52
CA CYS A 122 5.60 -8.24 -9.48
C CYS A 122 4.85 -7.10 -10.20
N LYS A 123 5.52 -6.42 -11.11
CA LYS A 123 4.84 -5.50 -12.03
C LYS A 123 3.83 -6.25 -12.85
N TYR A 124 2.67 -5.63 -12.96
CA TYR A 124 1.72 -6.08 -13.93
C TYR A 124 0.86 -4.91 -14.38
N GLY A 125 0.81 -4.68 -15.69
CA GLY A 125 0.27 -3.42 -16.19
C GLY A 125 1.01 -2.25 -15.57
N ASP A 126 0.28 -1.34 -14.95
CA ASP A 126 0.85 -0.12 -14.36
C ASP A 126 0.98 -0.18 -12.83
N GLY A 127 0.68 -1.31 -12.19
CA GLY A 127 0.73 -1.46 -10.73
C GLY A 127 1.69 -2.52 -10.21
N ALA A 128 1.67 -2.78 -8.92
CA ALA A 128 2.41 -3.87 -8.29
C ALA A 128 1.56 -4.60 -7.23
N TYR A 129 1.74 -5.90 -7.11
CA TYR A 129 1.04 -6.73 -6.12
C TYR A 129 1.72 -6.73 -4.76
N PRO A 130 1.01 -7.06 -3.68
CA PRO A 130 1.57 -7.10 -2.33
C PRO A 130 2.86 -7.91 -2.21
N ARG A 131 2.99 -9.02 -2.93
CA ARG A 131 4.20 -9.84 -2.95
C ARG A 131 5.46 -9.10 -3.43
N CYS A 132 5.33 -7.98 -4.12
CA CYS A 132 6.48 -7.20 -4.60
C CYS A 132 7.41 -6.80 -3.46
N PHE A 133 6.89 -6.49 -2.27
CA PHE A 133 7.72 -6.09 -1.14
C PHE A 133 8.64 -7.23 -0.70
N LYS A 134 8.12 -8.47 -0.60
CA LYS A 134 8.94 -9.61 -0.23
C LYS A 134 10.05 -9.85 -1.25
N VAL A 135 9.71 -9.87 -2.54
CA VAL A 135 10.71 -10.09 -3.60
C VAL A 135 11.75 -8.97 -3.61
N LEU A 136 11.31 -7.72 -3.48
CA LEU A 136 12.22 -6.58 -3.46
C LEU A 136 13.17 -6.63 -2.24
N PHE A 137 12.62 -6.69 -1.05
CA PHE A 137 13.39 -6.55 0.19
C PHE A 137 14.19 -7.81 0.54
N GLU A 138 13.63 -9.01 0.38
CA GLU A 138 14.30 -10.25 0.78
C GLU A 138 15.17 -10.87 -0.33
N GLU A 139 14.74 -10.78 -1.60
CA GLU A 139 15.43 -11.46 -2.68
C GLU A 139 16.41 -10.54 -3.44
N GLN A 140 16.05 -9.25 -3.62
CA GLN A 140 16.91 -8.31 -4.35
C GLN A 140 17.86 -7.56 -3.43
N TYR A 141 17.37 -6.90 -2.38
CA TYR A 141 18.20 -6.19 -1.39
C TYR A 141 18.86 -7.13 -0.36
N LYS A 142 18.22 -8.26 -0.02
CA LYS A 142 18.74 -9.39 0.80
C LYS A 142 19.02 -9.10 2.28
N ASN A 143 19.03 -7.85 2.70
CA ASN A 143 19.36 -7.44 4.06
C ASN A 143 18.12 -7.12 4.90
N TYR A 144 16.95 -7.60 4.46
CA TYR A 144 15.68 -7.28 5.08
C TYR A 144 14.82 -8.52 5.24
N THR A 145 13.87 -8.44 6.16
CA THR A 145 12.74 -9.37 6.28
C THR A 145 11.44 -8.63 6.08
N THR A 146 10.45 -9.29 5.50
CA THR A 146 9.14 -8.72 5.18
C THR A 146 8.04 -9.58 5.78
N GLU A 147 7.23 -8.98 6.63
CA GLU A 147 6.07 -9.61 7.24
C GLU A 147 4.79 -8.88 6.84
N TYR A 148 3.75 -9.64 6.57
CA TYR A 148 2.45 -9.13 6.18
C TYR A 148 1.45 -9.41 7.30
N PHE A 149 0.75 -8.37 7.71
CA PHE A 149 -0.23 -8.44 8.79
C PHE A 149 -1.58 -7.89 8.37
N THR A 150 -2.63 -8.40 9.01
CA THR A 150 -3.95 -7.77 9.09
C THR A 150 -4.24 -7.45 10.54
N GLY A 151 -5.04 -6.43 10.80
CA GLY A 151 -5.36 -6.04 12.16
C GLY A 151 -6.30 -4.84 12.27
N THR A 152 -6.36 -4.26 13.43
CA THR A 152 -7.10 -3.04 13.74
C THR A 152 -6.23 -1.81 13.59
N THR A 153 -6.84 -0.63 13.67
CA THR A 153 -6.10 0.65 13.72
C THR A 153 -5.17 0.71 14.93
N ASP A 154 -5.56 0.08 16.04
CA ASP A 154 -4.73 -0.01 17.24
C ASP A 154 -3.51 -0.91 17.03
N ASP A 155 -3.67 -2.03 16.31
CA ASP A 155 -2.56 -2.89 15.91
C ASP A 155 -1.57 -2.15 15.00
N LEU A 156 -2.07 -1.33 14.08
CA LEU A 156 -1.24 -0.50 13.21
C LEU A 156 -0.45 0.53 14.02
N ARG A 157 -1.09 1.22 14.98
CA ARG A 157 -0.43 2.14 15.92
C ARG A 157 0.66 1.44 16.71
N ASN A 158 0.35 0.24 17.21
CA ASN A 158 1.27 -0.61 17.95
C ASN A 158 2.50 -0.98 17.11
N ALA A 159 2.31 -1.30 15.83
CA ALA A 159 3.42 -1.60 14.92
C ALA A 159 4.30 -0.37 14.66
N VAL A 160 3.68 0.79 14.37
CA VAL A 160 4.39 2.05 14.07
C VAL A 160 5.14 2.59 15.30
N SER A 161 4.60 2.43 16.51
CA SER A 161 5.23 2.90 17.75
C SER A 161 6.57 2.22 18.07
N LYS A 162 6.91 1.15 17.34
CA LYS A 162 8.25 0.53 17.39
C LYS A 162 9.33 1.35 16.67
N GLY A 163 8.96 2.49 16.08
CA GLY A 163 9.88 3.38 15.40
C GLY A 163 10.25 2.97 13.97
N ILE A 164 9.47 2.07 13.37
CA ILE A 164 9.67 1.61 11.98
C ILE A 164 8.43 1.98 11.16
N PRO A 165 8.56 2.66 10.01
CA PRO A 165 7.44 2.89 9.12
C PRO A 165 6.86 1.57 8.63
N VAL A 166 5.53 1.48 8.51
CA VAL A 166 4.86 0.34 7.91
C VAL A 166 4.17 0.76 6.61
N ILE A 167 4.01 -0.14 5.66
CA ILE A 167 3.30 0.16 4.41
C ILE A 167 1.88 -0.36 4.52
N ALA A 168 0.89 0.51 4.44
CA ALA A 168 -0.52 0.13 4.37
C ALA A 168 -1.00 0.09 2.91
N LEU A 169 -1.90 -0.85 2.60
CA LEU A 169 -2.63 -0.89 1.34
C LEU A 169 -4.02 -0.29 1.58
N VAL A 170 -4.33 0.81 0.93
CA VAL A 170 -5.59 1.53 1.06
C VAL A 170 -6.34 1.60 -0.26
N PHE A 171 -7.67 1.77 -0.21
CA PHE A 171 -8.51 2.07 -1.36
C PHE A 171 -8.88 3.54 -1.34
N THR A 172 -8.47 4.28 -2.39
CA THR A 172 -8.69 5.73 -2.49
C THR A 172 -10.07 6.14 -3.01
N GLY A 173 -11.00 5.16 -3.15
CA GLY A 173 -12.25 5.34 -3.87
C GLY A 173 -12.14 5.10 -5.38
N LYS A 174 -10.92 5.03 -5.91
CA LYS A 174 -10.65 4.82 -7.35
C LYS A 174 -9.68 3.68 -7.62
N THR A 175 -8.65 3.54 -6.80
CA THR A 175 -7.59 2.57 -7.00
C THR A 175 -7.04 2.09 -5.66
N LEU A 176 -6.40 0.93 -5.66
CA LEU A 176 -5.55 0.48 -4.57
C LEU A 176 -4.27 1.32 -4.55
N HIS A 177 -3.83 1.70 -3.36
CA HIS A 177 -2.71 2.58 -3.16
C HIS A 177 -1.88 2.17 -1.94
N TYR A 178 -0.56 2.12 -2.11
CA TYR A 178 0.36 1.86 -1.00
C TYR A 178 0.87 3.16 -0.42
N VAL A 179 0.80 3.26 0.90
CA VAL A 179 1.28 4.44 1.65
C VAL A 179 2.10 4.02 2.85
N PRO A 180 3.28 4.62 3.08
CA PRO A 180 3.99 4.50 4.35
C PRO A 180 3.21 5.21 5.47
N VAL A 181 2.92 4.49 6.54
CA VAL A 181 2.39 5.03 7.78
C VAL A 181 3.58 5.32 8.70
N VAL A 182 3.68 6.55 9.19
CA VAL A 182 4.84 7.07 9.91
C VAL A 182 4.51 7.59 11.30
N GLY A 183 3.23 7.60 11.67
CA GLY A 183 2.81 8.08 12.97
C GLY A 183 1.30 8.10 13.13
N TYR A 184 0.88 8.59 14.27
CA TYR A 184 -0.53 8.75 14.64
C TYR A 184 -0.68 9.70 15.84
N ASP A 185 -1.90 10.17 16.05
CA ASP A 185 -2.39 10.73 17.31
C ASP A 185 -3.72 10.08 17.70
N GLU A 186 -4.44 10.67 18.63
CA GLU A 186 -5.74 10.15 19.10
C GLU A 186 -6.80 10.14 18.00
N THR A 187 -6.67 10.99 16.99
CA THR A 187 -7.68 11.27 15.98
C THR A 187 -7.23 11.02 14.56
N HIS A 188 -5.92 10.90 14.29
CA HIS A 188 -5.36 10.79 12.95
C HIS A 188 -4.32 9.68 12.81
N ILE A 189 -4.21 9.17 11.60
CA ILE A 189 -3.06 8.38 11.11
C ILE A 189 -2.24 9.27 10.18
N PHE A 190 -0.92 9.31 10.40
CA PHE A 190 0.03 10.12 9.64
C PHE A 190 0.72 9.27 8.58
N ILE A 191 0.64 9.71 7.34
CA ILE A 191 1.18 9.00 6.19
C ILE A 191 2.17 9.85 5.39
N GLN A 192 2.94 9.17 4.55
CA GLN A 192 3.78 9.76 3.51
C GLN A 192 3.21 9.35 2.14
N ASP A 193 2.28 10.15 1.63
CA ASP A 193 1.68 9.88 0.34
C ASP A 193 2.60 10.37 -0.79
N SER A 194 2.78 9.52 -1.79
CA SER A 194 3.55 9.85 -3.01
C SER A 194 2.74 10.63 -4.05
N VAL A 195 1.46 10.90 -3.82
CA VAL A 195 0.63 11.72 -4.72
C VAL A 195 0.92 13.21 -4.50
N GLU A 196 1.20 13.95 -5.57
CA GLU A 196 1.68 15.33 -5.54
C GLU A 196 0.79 16.30 -4.75
N LYS A 197 -0.53 16.11 -4.80
CA LYS A 197 -1.50 17.01 -4.13
C LYS A 197 -1.30 17.12 -2.62
N TYR A 198 -0.68 16.12 -1.99
CA TYR A 198 -0.44 16.06 -0.53
C TYR A 198 0.92 16.61 -0.11
N ARG A 199 1.75 17.09 -1.05
CA ARG A 199 3.10 17.60 -0.78
C ARG A 199 3.18 18.96 -0.10
N ASN A 200 2.10 19.62 0.20
CA ASN A 200 2.11 20.98 0.77
C ASN A 200 2.46 21.05 2.26
N ALA A 201 2.87 19.99 2.89
CA ALA A 201 3.44 20.03 4.24
C ALA A 201 4.86 20.62 4.20
N LYS A 202 4.97 21.94 4.02
CA LYS A 202 6.19 22.70 4.29
C LYS A 202 6.58 22.69 5.78
N ASP A 203 5.71 22.12 6.59
CA ASP A 203 5.90 21.97 8.00
C ASP A 203 6.71 20.69 8.24
N ASN A 204 7.85 20.81 8.83
CA ASN A 204 8.78 19.72 9.16
C ASN A 204 8.19 18.77 10.26
N LYS A 205 6.97 18.28 10.01
CA LYS A 205 6.18 17.45 10.96
C LYS A 205 6.50 15.96 10.88
N GLY A 206 7.30 15.56 9.90
CA GLY A 206 7.63 14.14 9.69
C GLY A 206 6.57 13.36 8.90
N TYR A 207 5.51 14.00 8.39
CA TYR A 207 4.49 13.43 7.50
C TYR A 207 3.97 14.49 6.53
N ASN A 208 3.39 14.06 5.40
CA ASN A 208 2.81 14.97 4.43
C ASN A 208 1.27 14.95 4.38
N GLU A 209 0.64 13.97 5.01
CA GLU A 209 -0.81 13.90 5.14
C GLU A 209 -1.21 13.33 6.51
N ALA A 210 -2.23 13.92 7.12
CA ALA A 210 -2.91 13.41 8.31
C ALA A 210 -4.33 13.02 7.93
N LEU A 211 -4.65 11.73 8.02
CA LEU A 211 -5.97 11.20 7.74
C LEU A 211 -6.72 10.96 9.04
N ASP A 212 -7.94 11.47 9.16
CA ASP A 212 -8.85 11.10 10.24
C ASP A 212 -8.97 9.57 10.33
N ILE A 213 -8.97 9.03 11.56
CA ILE A 213 -8.92 7.58 11.79
C ILE A 213 -10.07 6.84 11.10
N ASN A 214 -11.30 7.39 11.14
CA ASN A 214 -12.44 6.71 10.53
C ASN A 214 -12.33 6.73 8.99
N THR A 215 -11.77 7.81 8.45
CA THR A 215 -11.45 7.91 7.01
C THR A 215 -10.38 6.92 6.62
N PHE A 216 -9.28 6.86 7.37
CA PHE A 216 -8.22 5.89 7.13
C PHE A 216 -8.74 4.45 7.25
N ASP A 217 -9.48 4.11 8.32
CA ASP A 217 -10.02 2.76 8.53
C ASP A 217 -10.95 2.33 7.38
N ARG A 218 -11.80 3.25 6.91
CA ARG A 218 -12.67 2.99 5.75
C ARG A 218 -11.87 2.71 4.48
N MET A 219 -10.82 3.48 4.21
CA MET A 219 -9.93 3.28 3.05
C MET A 219 -9.12 1.98 3.18
N TRP A 220 -8.76 1.60 4.38
CA TRP A 220 -7.91 0.44 4.67
C TRP A 220 -8.71 -0.86 4.77
N ASN A 221 -9.98 -0.80 5.13
CA ASN A 221 -10.88 -1.95 5.24
C ASN A 221 -11.40 -2.38 3.86
N ILE A 222 -10.47 -2.82 3.00
CA ILE A 222 -10.76 -3.28 1.64
C ILE A 222 -11.51 -4.61 1.73
N PRO A 223 -12.67 -4.79 1.06
CA PRO A 223 -13.48 -6.02 1.12
C PRO A 223 -12.92 -7.15 0.26
N ILE A 224 -11.61 -7.36 0.31
CA ILE A 224 -10.87 -8.45 -0.33
C ILE A 224 -10.02 -9.08 0.76
N GLU A 225 -10.29 -10.33 1.13
CA GLU A 225 -9.68 -11.03 2.26
C GLU A 225 -8.15 -10.85 2.33
N ALA A 226 -7.45 -11.03 1.22
CA ALA A 226 -5.97 -10.90 1.18
C ALA A 226 -5.46 -9.43 1.25
N CYS A 227 -6.36 -8.45 1.19
CA CYS A 227 -6.04 -7.02 1.20
C CYS A 227 -6.68 -6.28 2.37
N GLN A 228 -7.62 -6.94 3.07
CA GLN A 228 -8.37 -6.33 4.15
C GLN A 228 -7.44 -5.95 5.31
N ARG A 229 -7.38 -4.65 5.57
CA ARG A 229 -6.52 -4.07 6.61
C ARG A 229 -5.08 -4.57 6.53
N LEU A 230 -4.59 -4.77 5.31
CA LEU A 230 -3.23 -5.24 5.05
C LEU A 230 -2.21 -4.15 5.37
N PHE A 231 -1.20 -4.50 6.16
CA PHE A 231 0.01 -3.72 6.30
C PHE A 231 1.26 -4.59 6.27
N VAL A 232 2.34 -3.98 5.86
CA VAL A 232 3.64 -4.63 5.64
C VAL A 232 4.67 -4.02 6.59
N VAL A 233 5.32 -4.87 7.34
CA VAL A 233 6.46 -4.52 8.20
C VAL A 233 7.73 -5.01 7.54
N VAL A 234 8.68 -4.12 7.30
CA VAL A 234 10.00 -4.43 6.76
C VAL A 234 11.02 -4.14 7.85
N LYS A 235 11.92 -5.09 8.13
CA LYS A 235 12.98 -4.94 9.13
C LYS A 235 14.34 -5.17 8.47
N LYS A 236 15.29 -4.31 8.76
CA LYS A 236 16.70 -4.53 8.40
C LYS A 236 17.28 -5.62 9.33
N GLN A 237 18.01 -6.58 8.75
CA GLN A 237 18.71 -7.64 9.47
C GLN A 237 20.03 -7.15 10.04
#